data_4227cbb90a6a6907cb2130ce3b18a524
#
_entry.id   4227cbb90a6a6907cb2130ce3b18a524
#
_cell.length_a   1.000
_cell.length_b   1.000
_cell.length_c   1.000
_cell.angle_alpha   90.00
_cell.angle_beta   90.00
_cell.angle_gamma   90.00
#
_symmetry.space_group_name_H-M   'P 1'
#
loop_
_entity.id
_entity.type
_entity.pdbx_description
1 polymer ?
#
loop_
_entity_poly.entity_id
_entity_poly.type
_entity_poly.pdbx_seq_one_letter_code
_entity_poly.pdbx_strand_id
1 'polypeptide(L)'
;MILTPKLTKDFGYLYIEDLYTDEELDQIWKEIKFLDYFLSQPETFAKRITSSAKDELEFGHEPKFLGSGCFLDHIYTDRNVSPILTFNRKLYTEEVGKAFYNHPANERIDQCDLDWTLLNRYESGAYYKPHYDLSVFSALTFLVENFEDTTGGDLIFSDYDITFPPITNTAILFPSWVNHTVTQLKGDKNCSRYSIAQFLSFKV
;
A
#
# COMPACT_ATOMS: atom_id res chain seq x y z
N MET A 1 -9.83 6.30 -14.30
CA MET A 1 -8.92 5.16 -14.02
C MET A 1 -8.30 4.69 -15.33
N ILE A 2 -6.98 4.65 -15.42
CA ILE A 2 -6.23 4.21 -16.60
C ILE A 2 -5.44 2.96 -16.19
N LEU A 3 -5.61 1.87 -16.93
CA LEU A 3 -4.98 0.57 -16.64
C LEU A 3 -3.85 0.32 -17.64
N THR A 4 -2.62 0.19 -17.15
CA THR A 4 -1.43 -0.07 -17.97
C THR A 4 -0.79 -1.39 -17.56
N PRO A 5 -1.12 -2.52 -18.24
CA PRO A 5 -0.48 -3.80 -18.00
C PRO A 5 1.01 -3.77 -18.39
N LYS A 6 1.85 -4.36 -17.55
CA LYS A 6 3.29 -4.49 -17.77
C LYS A 6 3.72 -5.93 -17.52
N LEU A 7 4.77 -6.34 -18.23
CA LEU A 7 5.32 -7.68 -18.13
C LEU A 7 6.80 -7.64 -17.75
N THR A 8 7.19 -8.53 -16.87
CA THR A 8 8.56 -8.99 -16.70
C THR A 8 8.73 -10.38 -17.31
N LYS A 9 9.88 -11.00 -17.17
CA LYS A 9 10.07 -12.41 -17.58
C LYS A 9 9.35 -13.40 -16.65
N ASP A 10 9.07 -13.02 -15.39
CA ASP A 10 8.61 -13.92 -14.33
C ASP A 10 7.17 -13.65 -13.88
N PHE A 11 6.66 -12.42 -14.08
CA PHE A 11 5.30 -12.01 -13.69
C PHE A 11 4.81 -10.80 -14.48
N GLY A 12 3.49 -10.59 -14.44
CA GLY A 12 2.87 -9.35 -14.85
C GLY A 12 2.53 -8.47 -13.66
N TYR A 13 2.51 -7.15 -13.86
CA TYR A 13 1.96 -6.19 -12.91
C TYR A 13 1.08 -5.18 -13.64
N LEU A 14 0.18 -4.55 -12.90
CA LEU A 14 -0.70 -3.53 -13.43
C LEU A 14 -0.37 -2.20 -12.77
N TYR A 15 0.01 -1.21 -13.58
CA TYR A 15 0.12 0.18 -13.16
C TYR A 15 -1.22 0.86 -13.40
N ILE A 16 -1.76 1.50 -12.37
CA ILE A 16 -3.08 2.13 -12.39
C ILE A 16 -2.91 3.61 -12.09
N GLU A 17 -3.43 4.46 -12.97
CA GLU A 17 -3.50 5.91 -12.79
C GLU A 17 -4.95 6.34 -12.62
N ASP A 18 -5.18 7.42 -11.88
CA ASP A 18 -6.51 7.96 -11.59
C ASP A 18 -7.47 6.88 -11.04
N LEU A 19 -6.98 6.12 -10.03
CA LEU A 19 -7.77 5.05 -9.43
C LEU A 19 -9.09 5.58 -8.86
N TYR A 20 -9.05 6.72 -8.19
CA TYR A 20 -10.20 7.37 -7.57
C TYR A 20 -10.60 8.62 -8.35
N THR A 21 -11.90 8.96 -8.33
CA THR A 21 -12.37 10.28 -8.75
C THR A 21 -11.97 11.35 -7.73
N ASP A 22 -12.08 12.63 -8.11
CA ASP A 22 -11.77 13.73 -7.19
C ASP A 22 -12.64 13.70 -5.93
N GLU A 23 -13.92 13.34 -6.07
CA GLU A 23 -14.86 13.22 -4.94
C GLU A 23 -14.52 12.04 -4.02
N GLU A 24 -14.11 10.91 -4.59
CA GLU A 24 -13.67 9.75 -3.81
C GLU A 24 -12.35 10.06 -3.09
N LEU A 25 -11.43 10.72 -3.77
CA LEU A 25 -10.14 11.12 -3.21
C LEU A 25 -10.31 12.10 -2.05
N ASP A 26 -11.24 13.06 -2.14
CA ASP A 26 -11.59 13.96 -1.05
C ASP A 26 -12.12 13.21 0.19
N GLN A 27 -12.95 12.18 -0.02
CA GLN A 27 -13.46 11.35 1.07
C GLN A 27 -12.35 10.49 1.70
N ILE A 28 -11.47 9.92 0.88
CA ILE A 28 -10.29 9.17 1.34
C ILE A 28 -9.39 10.07 2.20
N TRP A 29 -9.10 11.29 1.74
CA TRP A 29 -8.29 12.24 2.50
C TRP A 29 -8.93 12.63 3.84
N LYS A 30 -10.25 12.80 3.90
CA LYS A 30 -10.97 13.04 5.17
C LYS A 30 -10.81 11.87 6.13
N GLU A 31 -10.91 10.65 5.64
CA GLU A 31 -10.67 9.44 6.45
C GLU A 31 -9.22 9.35 6.92
N ILE A 32 -8.25 9.58 6.04
CA ILE A 32 -6.83 9.59 6.39
C ILE A 32 -6.55 10.62 7.50
N LYS A 33 -7.05 11.84 7.37
CA LYS A 33 -6.88 12.89 8.40
C LYS A 33 -7.52 12.53 9.74
N PHE A 34 -8.64 11.84 9.72
CA PHE A 34 -9.25 11.30 10.93
C PHE A 34 -8.37 10.21 11.57
N LEU A 35 -7.84 9.29 10.76
CA LEU A 35 -6.99 8.19 11.23
C LEU A 35 -5.58 8.68 11.64
N ASP A 36 -5.09 9.75 11.06
CA ASP A 36 -3.78 10.33 11.36
C ASP A 36 -3.63 10.72 12.83
N TYR A 37 -4.70 11.20 13.45
CA TYR A 37 -4.71 11.42 14.88
C TYR A 37 -4.32 10.16 15.66
N PHE A 38 -4.80 9.00 15.24
CA PHE A 38 -4.47 7.71 15.85
C PHE A 38 -3.10 7.19 15.43
N LEU A 39 -2.69 7.40 14.18
CA LEU A 39 -1.38 7.02 13.67
C LEU A 39 -0.24 7.81 14.32
N SER A 40 -0.50 9.07 14.70
CA SER A 40 0.45 9.92 15.40
C SER A 40 0.57 9.62 16.91
N GLN A 41 -0.30 8.73 17.46
CA GLN A 41 -0.29 8.32 18.87
C GLN A 41 0.36 6.94 19.01
N PRO A 42 1.71 6.84 19.10
CA PRO A 42 2.43 5.57 19.01
C PRO A 42 2.07 4.56 20.12
N GLU A 43 1.52 5.01 21.23
CA GLU A 43 1.26 4.13 22.38
C GLU A 43 -0.06 3.36 22.31
N THR A 44 -1.07 3.87 21.59
CA THR A 44 -2.40 3.27 21.60
C THR A 44 -2.72 2.43 20.38
N PHE A 45 -2.26 2.83 19.20
CA PHE A 45 -2.58 2.17 17.94
C PHE A 45 -1.40 1.39 17.33
N ALA A 46 -0.20 1.96 17.31
CA ALA A 46 0.99 1.30 16.78
C ALA A 46 1.34 0.00 17.51
N LYS A 47 0.97 -0.15 18.80
CA LYS A 47 1.16 -1.40 19.56
C LYS A 47 0.44 -2.62 18.99
N ARG A 48 -0.55 -2.44 18.12
CA ARG A 48 -1.32 -3.54 17.52
C ARG A 48 -0.89 -3.89 16.09
N ILE A 49 -0.01 -3.11 15.47
CA ILE A 49 0.07 -3.09 14.01
C ILE A 49 1.38 -3.63 13.45
N THR A 50 2.49 -3.55 14.16
CA THR A 50 3.76 -4.14 13.71
C THR A 50 4.51 -4.71 14.91
N SER A 51 4.23 -5.95 15.27
CA SER A 51 5.02 -6.70 16.26
C SER A 51 6.52 -6.75 15.87
N SER A 52 6.83 -6.86 14.60
CA SER A 52 8.19 -6.99 14.08
C SER A 52 9.08 -5.75 14.27
N ALA A 53 8.56 -4.54 14.08
CA ALA A 53 9.38 -3.32 14.20
C ALA A 53 9.76 -3.01 15.67
N LYS A 54 8.90 -3.38 16.62
CA LYS A 54 9.16 -3.21 18.06
C LYS A 54 10.19 -4.18 18.58
N ASP A 55 10.06 -5.45 18.21
CA ASP A 55 10.95 -6.52 18.66
C ASP A 55 12.39 -6.23 18.18
N GLU A 56 12.56 -5.76 16.92
CA GLU A 56 13.87 -5.40 16.40
C GLU A 56 14.50 -4.20 17.15
N LEU A 57 13.73 -3.18 17.52
CA LEU A 57 14.20 -2.05 18.31
C LEU A 57 14.54 -2.44 19.74
N GLU A 58 13.77 -3.31 20.39
CA GLU A 58 14.04 -3.81 21.74
C GLU A 58 15.34 -4.64 21.79
N PHE A 59 15.69 -5.32 20.71
CA PHE A 59 16.95 -6.06 20.58
C PHE A 59 18.12 -5.24 19.99
N GLY A 60 17.92 -3.94 19.74
CA GLY A 60 18.95 -3.05 19.19
C GLY A 60 19.21 -3.24 17.71
N HIS A 61 18.32 -3.91 16.99
CA HIS A 61 18.37 -4.06 15.54
C HIS A 61 17.64 -2.92 14.84
N GLU A 62 18.12 -2.57 13.66
CA GLU A 62 17.44 -1.59 12.81
C GLU A 62 16.11 -2.18 12.29
N PRO A 63 14.94 -1.52 12.51
CA PRO A 63 13.64 -2.08 12.19
C PRO A 63 13.50 -2.37 10.69
N LYS A 64 12.72 -3.40 10.36
CA LYS A 64 12.36 -3.72 8.97
C LYS A 64 11.51 -2.63 8.36
N PHE A 65 10.58 -2.05 9.13
CA PHE A 65 9.71 -0.96 8.76
C PHE A 65 9.87 0.19 9.76
N LEU A 66 10.20 1.37 9.28
CA LEU A 66 10.16 2.61 10.05
C LEU A 66 9.03 3.48 9.48
N GLY A 67 7.96 3.63 10.23
CA GLY A 67 6.73 4.32 9.84
C GLY A 67 5.62 3.96 10.82
N SER A 68 4.41 4.36 10.51
CA SER A 68 3.21 3.97 11.26
C SER A 68 2.14 3.43 10.32
N GLY A 69 1.26 2.56 10.83
CA GLY A 69 0.20 2.01 9.99
C GLY A 69 -0.92 1.37 10.81
N CYS A 70 -2.08 1.15 10.21
CA CYS A 70 -3.21 0.48 10.83
C CYS A 70 -3.99 -0.37 9.82
N PHE A 71 -4.35 -1.57 10.23
CA PHE A 71 -5.31 -2.39 9.48
C PHE A 71 -6.72 -1.82 9.66
N LEU A 72 -7.31 -1.36 8.57
CA LEU A 72 -8.65 -0.77 8.59
C LEU A 72 -9.70 -1.82 8.96
N ASP A 73 -9.49 -3.07 8.59
CA ASP A 73 -10.35 -4.21 8.94
C ASP A 73 -10.38 -4.50 10.46
N HIS A 74 -9.40 -4.00 11.22
CA HIS A 74 -9.43 -4.05 12.69
C HIS A 74 -10.16 -2.86 13.34
N ILE A 75 -10.35 -1.78 12.58
CA ILE A 75 -11.04 -0.56 13.04
C ILE A 75 -12.53 -0.63 12.71
N TYR A 76 -12.85 -1.05 11.49
CA TYR A 76 -14.19 -1.03 10.95
C TYR A 76 -14.79 -2.44 10.91
N THR A 77 -15.84 -2.68 11.68
CA THR A 77 -16.64 -3.92 11.61
C THR A 77 -17.59 -3.92 10.41
N ASP A 78 -18.06 -2.75 10.00
CA ASP A 78 -18.79 -2.54 8.74
C ASP A 78 -17.87 -1.79 7.76
N ARG A 79 -17.45 -2.48 6.72
CA ARG A 79 -16.54 -1.92 5.69
C ARG A 79 -17.15 -0.75 4.92
N ASN A 80 -18.49 -0.65 4.86
CA ASN A 80 -19.17 0.40 4.11
C ASN A 80 -19.07 1.79 4.77
N VAL A 81 -18.65 1.87 6.03
CA VAL A 81 -18.45 3.16 6.72
C VAL A 81 -17.08 3.78 6.40
N SER A 82 -16.16 3.00 5.81
CA SER A 82 -14.84 3.47 5.37
C SER A 82 -14.83 3.76 3.88
N PRO A 83 -14.62 5.01 3.47
CA PRO A 83 -14.36 5.37 2.08
C PRO A 83 -13.23 4.56 1.44
N ILE A 84 -12.11 4.36 2.15
CA ILE A 84 -10.97 3.56 1.65
C ILE A 84 -11.41 2.14 1.35
N LEU A 85 -12.04 1.45 2.30
CA LEU A 85 -12.49 0.06 2.13
C LEU A 85 -13.56 -0.07 1.04
N THR A 86 -14.41 0.94 0.89
CA THR A 86 -15.48 0.96 -0.12
C THR A 86 -14.90 1.17 -1.53
N PHE A 87 -14.05 2.19 -1.70
CA PHE A 87 -13.54 2.54 -3.02
C PHE A 87 -12.44 1.59 -3.51
N ASN A 88 -11.72 0.92 -2.62
CA ASN A 88 -10.78 -0.14 -2.99
C ASN A 88 -11.45 -1.34 -3.68
N ARG A 89 -12.77 -1.46 -3.62
CA ARG A 89 -13.52 -2.45 -4.40
C ARG A 89 -13.33 -2.32 -5.91
N LYS A 90 -12.87 -1.17 -6.40
CA LYS A 90 -12.49 -0.98 -7.80
C LYS A 90 -11.43 -1.97 -8.28
N LEU A 91 -10.57 -2.46 -7.39
CA LEU A 91 -9.56 -3.46 -7.71
C LEU A 91 -10.14 -4.87 -8.00
N TYR A 92 -11.41 -5.11 -7.66
CA TYR A 92 -12.12 -6.36 -7.94
C TYR A 92 -13.03 -6.29 -9.17
N THR A 93 -12.95 -5.23 -9.98
CA THR A 93 -13.75 -5.15 -11.19
C THR A 93 -13.23 -6.12 -12.26
N GLU A 94 -14.13 -6.61 -13.12
CA GLU A 94 -13.78 -7.48 -14.25
C GLU A 94 -12.73 -6.81 -15.17
N GLU A 95 -12.80 -5.49 -15.32
CA GLU A 95 -11.85 -4.72 -16.12
C GLU A 95 -10.43 -4.80 -15.57
N VAL A 96 -10.27 -4.59 -14.25
CA VAL A 96 -8.97 -4.72 -13.57
C VAL A 96 -8.47 -6.16 -13.64
N GLY A 97 -9.33 -7.13 -13.37
CA GLY A 97 -8.99 -8.55 -13.45
C GLY A 97 -8.48 -8.95 -14.83
N LYS A 98 -9.17 -8.54 -15.90
CA LYS A 98 -8.74 -8.79 -17.30
C LYS A 98 -7.42 -8.11 -17.64
N ALA A 99 -7.23 -6.86 -17.21
CA ALA A 99 -5.98 -6.13 -17.46
C ALA A 99 -4.80 -6.74 -16.71
N PHE A 100 -5.02 -7.26 -15.50
CA PHE A 100 -4.00 -7.90 -14.68
C PHE A 100 -3.69 -9.33 -15.13
N TYR A 101 -4.65 -10.04 -15.75
CA TYR A 101 -4.49 -11.38 -16.29
C TYR A 101 -3.64 -11.38 -17.58
N ASN A 102 -2.45 -10.82 -17.50
CA ASN A 102 -1.53 -10.67 -18.62
C ASN A 102 -0.30 -11.61 -18.54
N HIS A 103 -0.24 -12.43 -17.48
CA HIS A 103 0.84 -13.39 -17.24
C HIS A 103 0.31 -14.61 -16.46
N PRO A 104 0.80 -15.85 -16.69
CA PRO A 104 0.37 -17.04 -15.94
C PRO A 104 0.48 -16.90 -14.41
N ALA A 105 1.46 -16.16 -13.89
CA ALA A 105 1.58 -15.91 -12.45
C ALA A 105 0.37 -15.15 -11.86
N ASN A 106 -0.48 -14.54 -12.69
CA ASN A 106 -1.61 -13.70 -12.29
C ASN A 106 -2.97 -14.41 -12.48
N GLU A 107 -2.97 -15.66 -12.96
CA GLU A 107 -4.19 -16.40 -13.34
C GLU A 107 -5.27 -16.48 -12.27
N ARG A 108 -4.86 -16.44 -10.99
CA ARG A 108 -5.78 -16.66 -9.88
C ARG A 108 -6.36 -15.40 -9.27
N ILE A 109 -6.21 -14.24 -9.91
CA ILE A 109 -6.74 -12.97 -9.38
C ILE A 109 -8.26 -13.00 -9.23
N ASP A 110 -8.98 -13.65 -10.14
CA ASP A 110 -10.43 -13.82 -10.13
C ASP A 110 -10.93 -14.74 -9.02
N GLN A 111 -10.05 -15.52 -8.39
CA GLN A 111 -10.35 -16.40 -7.27
C GLN A 111 -10.14 -15.73 -5.91
N CYS A 112 -9.54 -14.54 -5.88
CA CYS A 112 -9.35 -13.81 -4.64
C CYS A 112 -10.68 -13.21 -4.17
N ASP A 113 -11.19 -13.70 -3.03
CA ASP A 113 -12.46 -13.30 -2.43
C ASP A 113 -12.31 -12.72 -1.01
N LEU A 114 -11.08 -12.61 -0.54
CA LEU A 114 -10.70 -12.02 0.75
C LEU A 114 -9.64 -10.94 0.54
N ASP A 115 -9.79 -9.84 1.22
CA ASP A 115 -8.77 -8.79 1.29
C ASP A 115 -8.62 -8.24 2.71
N TRP A 116 -7.40 -7.75 2.99
CA TRP A 116 -7.06 -6.95 4.17
C TRP A 116 -6.45 -5.64 3.72
N THR A 117 -6.87 -4.55 4.32
CA THR A 117 -6.39 -3.22 3.94
C THR A 117 -5.59 -2.58 5.06
N LEU A 118 -4.33 -2.24 4.78
CA LEU A 118 -3.41 -1.58 5.68
C LEU A 118 -3.14 -0.15 5.18
N LEU A 119 -3.47 0.85 5.98
CA LEU A 119 -3.04 2.21 5.76
C LEU A 119 -1.69 2.43 6.44
N ASN A 120 -0.64 2.71 5.66
CA ASN A 120 0.68 3.09 6.15
C ASN A 120 0.92 4.58 5.97
N ARG A 121 1.61 5.19 6.94
CA ARG A 121 2.14 6.55 6.89
C ARG A 121 3.66 6.52 7.01
N TYR A 122 4.32 7.18 6.07
CA TYR A 122 5.75 7.43 6.06
C TYR A 122 6.00 8.91 6.24
N GLU A 123 6.75 9.26 7.28
CA GLU A 123 7.26 10.62 7.52
C GLU A 123 8.73 10.71 7.07
N SER A 124 9.32 11.89 7.13
CA SER A 124 10.74 12.06 6.83
C SER A 124 11.61 11.11 7.66
N GLY A 125 12.47 10.36 6.99
CA GLY A 125 13.29 9.30 7.57
C GLY A 125 12.70 7.90 7.47
N ALA A 126 11.40 7.76 7.21
CA ALA A 126 10.72 6.47 7.13
C ALA A 126 11.13 5.65 5.89
N TYR A 127 11.11 4.34 6.01
CA TYR A 127 11.45 3.38 4.95
C TYR A 127 10.81 2.01 5.23
N TYR A 128 10.85 1.12 4.24
CA TYR A 128 10.56 -0.30 4.42
C TYR A 128 11.63 -1.13 3.70
N LYS A 129 12.35 -1.97 4.44
CA LYS A 129 13.39 -2.86 3.90
C LYS A 129 12.79 -3.89 2.94
N PRO A 130 13.60 -4.52 2.07
CA PRO A 130 13.13 -5.56 1.17
C PRO A 130 12.36 -6.66 1.88
N HIS A 131 11.19 -7.02 1.35
CA HIS A 131 10.28 -8.02 1.91
C HIS A 131 9.32 -8.57 0.86
N TYR A 132 8.64 -9.64 1.25
CA TYR A 132 7.49 -10.24 0.56
C TYR A 132 6.24 -10.04 1.40
N ASP A 133 5.09 -9.95 0.76
CA ASP A 133 3.81 -9.99 1.44
C ASP A 133 3.30 -11.43 1.57
N LEU A 134 2.45 -11.69 2.55
CA LEU A 134 1.90 -13.03 2.82
C LEU A 134 0.60 -13.34 2.08
N SER A 135 0.12 -12.42 1.26
CA SER A 135 -1.07 -12.59 0.41
C SER A 135 -0.73 -13.24 -0.94
N VAL A 136 -1.74 -13.41 -1.78
CA VAL A 136 -1.54 -13.91 -3.16
C VAL A 136 -1.14 -12.77 -4.08
N PHE A 137 -1.86 -11.64 -3.98
CA PHE A 137 -1.54 -10.41 -4.69
C PHE A 137 -1.57 -9.22 -3.72
N SER A 138 -0.77 -8.22 -4.03
CA SER A 138 -0.71 -6.95 -3.32
C SER A 138 -1.04 -5.81 -4.25
N ALA A 139 -1.90 -4.90 -3.79
CA ALA A 139 -2.14 -3.62 -4.45
C ALA A 139 -1.69 -2.49 -3.53
N LEU A 140 -0.79 -1.65 -4.00
CA LEU A 140 -0.25 -0.51 -3.24
C LEU A 140 -0.68 0.79 -3.91
N THR A 141 -1.58 1.54 -3.27
CA THR A 141 -2.01 2.86 -3.74
C THR A 141 -1.23 3.96 -3.03
N PHE A 142 -0.76 4.96 -3.76
CA PHE A 142 0.05 6.06 -3.24
C PHE A 142 -0.76 7.34 -3.11
N LEU A 143 -0.54 8.01 -1.99
CA LEU A 143 -1.04 9.35 -1.70
C LEU A 143 0.09 10.14 -1.03
N VAL A 144 0.31 11.39 -1.44
CA VAL A 144 1.37 12.23 -0.88
C VAL A 144 0.83 13.60 -0.49
N GLU A 145 1.38 14.15 0.58
CA GLU A 145 1.06 15.48 1.09
C GLU A 145 2.35 16.26 1.38
N ASN A 146 2.40 17.54 0.97
CA ASN A 146 3.57 18.43 1.11
C ASN A 146 4.86 17.81 0.54
N PHE A 147 4.82 17.40 -0.73
CA PHE A 147 5.83 16.54 -1.35
C PHE A 147 6.78 17.28 -2.32
N GLU A 148 6.67 18.61 -2.48
CA GLU A 148 7.37 19.39 -3.49
C GLU A 148 8.90 19.28 -3.38
N ASP A 149 9.45 19.33 -2.15
CA ASP A 149 10.90 19.25 -1.87
C ASP A 149 11.29 17.88 -1.28
N THR A 150 10.56 16.84 -1.63
CA THR A 150 10.73 15.49 -1.06
C THR A 150 11.41 14.57 -2.07
N THR A 151 12.29 13.70 -1.58
CA THR A 151 12.93 12.64 -2.37
C THR A 151 12.80 11.28 -1.69
N GLY A 152 12.84 10.20 -2.46
CA GLY A 152 12.62 8.85 -1.95
C GLY A 152 11.14 8.55 -1.71
N GLY A 153 10.89 7.53 -0.89
CA GLY A 153 9.55 6.97 -0.75
C GLY A 153 9.12 6.12 -1.96
N ASP A 154 10.05 5.85 -2.88
CA ASP A 154 9.79 5.03 -4.06
C ASP A 154 9.55 3.58 -3.67
N LEU A 155 8.58 2.94 -4.31
CA LEU A 155 8.45 1.49 -4.31
C LEU A 155 9.42 0.91 -5.35
N ILE A 156 10.24 -0.06 -4.93
CA ILE A 156 11.18 -0.74 -5.83
C ILE A 156 10.92 -2.25 -5.79
N PHE A 157 10.79 -2.88 -6.95
CA PHE A 157 10.88 -4.32 -7.08
C PHE A 157 12.36 -4.73 -7.12
N SER A 158 12.87 -5.16 -5.97
CA SER A 158 14.31 -5.26 -5.69
C SER A 158 15.08 -6.17 -6.65
N ASP A 159 14.44 -7.24 -7.14
CA ASP A 159 15.07 -8.23 -8.00
C ASP A 159 14.94 -7.90 -9.50
N TYR A 160 14.25 -6.81 -9.86
CA TYR A 160 13.88 -6.47 -11.24
C TYR A 160 14.31 -5.07 -11.68
N ASP A 161 14.91 -4.28 -10.79
CA ASP A 161 15.32 -2.89 -11.05
C ASP A 161 14.16 -2.02 -11.58
N ILE A 162 12.95 -2.25 -11.06
CA ILE A 162 11.75 -1.49 -11.41
C ILE A 162 11.39 -0.57 -10.24
N THR A 163 11.29 0.72 -10.52
CA THR A 163 11.00 1.77 -9.53
C THR A 163 9.71 2.50 -9.86
N PHE A 164 8.90 2.73 -8.83
CA PHE A 164 7.67 3.50 -8.90
C PHE A 164 7.76 4.68 -7.94
N PRO A 165 7.83 5.92 -8.44
CA PRO A 165 7.73 7.09 -7.59
C PRO A 165 6.34 7.18 -6.95
N PRO A 166 6.23 7.73 -5.74
CA PRO A 166 4.93 7.86 -5.06
C PRO A 166 4.13 9.03 -5.64
N ILE A 167 3.38 8.75 -6.69
CA ILE A 167 2.48 9.72 -7.34
C ILE A 167 1.09 9.53 -6.75
N THR A 168 0.48 10.62 -6.28
CA THR A 168 -0.90 10.58 -5.73
C THR A 168 -1.88 9.98 -6.73
N ASN A 169 -2.79 9.14 -6.22
CA ASN A 169 -3.86 8.50 -6.98
C ASN A 169 -3.37 7.47 -8.01
N THR A 170 -2.15 6.95 -7.83
CA THR A 170 -1.65 5.81 -8.60
C THR A 170 -1.62 4.56 -7.74
N ALA A 171 -1.73 3.39 -8.37
CA ALA A 171 -1.60 2.10 -7.69
C ALA A 171 -0.82 1.09 -8.52
N ILE A 172 -0.17 0.16 -7.83
CA ILE A 172 0.53 -0.97 -8.43
C ILE A 172 -0.10 -2.26 -7.89
N LEU A 173 -0.61 -3.11 -8.78
CA LEU A 173 -1.11 -4.45 -8.45
C LEU A 173 -0.11 -5.48 -8.98
N PHE A 174 0.35 -6.38 -8.09
CA PHE A 174 1.42 -7.34 -8.40
C PHE A 174 1.32 -8.60 -7.53
N PRO A 175 1.96 -9.73 -7.92
CA PRO A 175 2.03 -10.92 -7.09
C PRO A 175 2.81 -10.67 -5.79
N SER A 176 2.25 -11.03 -4.64
CA SER A 176 2.81 -10.72 -3.32
C SER A 176 4.17 -11.34 -3.03
N TRP A 177 4.56 -12.38 -3.78
CA TRP A 177 5.90 -12.99 -3.68
C TRP A 177 7.02 -12.14 -4.32
N VAL A 178 6.69 -11.06 -5.02
CA VAL A 178 7.68 -10.14 -5.58
C VAL A 178 8.36 -9.38 -4.44
N ASN A 179 9.69 -9.53 -4.35
CA ASN A 179 10.49 -8.82 -3.35
C ASN A 179 10.46 -7.32 -3.62
N HIS A 180 10.00 -6.54 -2.64
CA HIS A 180 9.86 -5.10 -2.79
C HIS A 180 10.29 -4.33 -1.54
N THR A 181 10.64 -3.08 -1.75
CA THR A 181 11.13 -2.16 -0.72
C THR A 181 10.57 -0.77 -0.92
N VAL A 182 10.55 0.03 0.14
CA VAL A 182 10.28 1.48 0.05
C VAL A 182 11.54 2.22 0.46
N THR A 183 12.07 3.04 -0.45
CA THR A 183 13.27 3.85 -0.19
C THR A 183 13.01 4.86 0.92
N GLN A 184 14.08 5.26 1.61
CA GLN A 184 13.96 6.22 2.69
C GLN A 184 13.41 7.56 2.18
N LEU A 185 12.31 8.01 2.79
CA LEU A 185 11.71 9.31 2.53
C LEU A 185 12.60 10.42 3.12
N LYS A 186 12.92 11.44 2.34
CA LYS A 186 13.74 12.58 2.74
C LYS A 186 13.02 13.85 2.32
N GLY A 187 12.64 14.66 3.28
CA GLY A 187 11.92 15.91 3.04
C GLY A 187 11.71 16.69 4.34
N ASP A 188 10.90 17.73 4.29
CA ASP A 188 10.48 18.47 5.47
C ASP A 188 9.74 17.55 6.45
N LYS A 189 9.76 17.89 7.73
CA LYS A 189 9.04 17.15 8.78
C LYS A 189 7.52 17.10 8.59
N ASN A 190 6.95 17.95 7.74
CA ASN A 190 5.53 17.99 7.41
C ASN A 190 5.20 17.18 6.16
N CYS A 191 6.19 16.63 5.43
CA CYS A 191 5.93 15.77 4.31
C CYS A 191 5.40 14.41 4.78
N SER A 192 4.43 13.87 4.09
CA SER A 192 3.90 12.54 4.36
C SER A 192 3.62 11.80 3.07
N ARG A 193 4.00 10.53 3.05
CA ARG A 193 3.59 9.57 2.04
C ARG A 193 2.70 8.53 2.69
N TYR A 194 1.50 8.39 2.18
CA TYR A 194 0.60 7.33 2.60
C TYR A 194 0.61 6.20 1.55
N SER A 195 0.46 4.98 2.03
CA SER A 195 0.23 3.82 1.19
C SER A 195 -0.98 3.06 1.69
N ILE A 196 -1.98 2.91 0.83
CA ILE A 196 -3.07 1.98 1.07
C ILE A 196 -2.64 0.65 0.45
N ALA A 197 -2.23 -0.29 1.32
CA ALA A 197 -1.83 -1.63 0.91
C ALA A 197 -3.03 -2.57 1.06
N GLN A 198 -3.48 -3.14 -0.04
CA GLN A 198 -4.55 -4.13 -0.06
C GLN A 198 -3.96 -5.50 -0.39
N PHE A 199 -4.15 -6.45 0.52
CA PHE A 199 -3.64 -7.81 0.46
C PHE A 199 -4.75 -8.76 0.03
N LEU A 200 -4.67 -9.26 -1.20
CA LEU A 200 -5.69 -10.10 -1.84
C LEU A 200 -5.36 -11.58 -1.62
N SER A 201 -6.32 -12.34 -1.14
CA SER A 201 -6.14 -13.75 -0.80
C SER A 201 -7.38 -14.58 -1.14
N PHE A 202 -7.25 -15.89 -1.02
CA PHE A 202 -8.38 -16.82 -1.09
C PHE A 202 -8.96 -16.98 0.31
N LYS A 203 -10.28 -17.07 0.38
CA LYS A 203 -10.96 -17.52 1.59
C LYS A 203 -10.73 -19.03 1.75
N VAL A 204 -10.17 -19.41 2.88
CA VAL A 204 -9.93 -20.82 3.23
C VAL A 204 -11.17 -21.42 3.88
#